data_b0af0bf9ae6260a31cfcbfcad1b7eefc
#
_entry.id   b0af0bf9ae6260a31cfcbfcad1b7eefc
#
_cell.length_a   1.000
_cell.length_b   1.000
_cell.length_c   1.000
_cell.angle_alpha   90.00
_cell.angle_beta   90.00
_cell.angle_gamma   90.00
#
_symmetry.space_group_name_H-M   'P 1'
#
loop_
_entity.id
_entity.type
_entity.pdbx_description
1 polymer ?
#
loop_
_entity_poly.entity_id
_entity_poly.type
_entity_poly.pdbx_seq_one_letter_code
_entity_poly.pdbx_strand_id
1 'polypeptide(L)'
;MKFDDGSSFSGLAFKVANDPFVGSLTFVRIYSGTIKSGTAVYNSSSDKEERVGRMLLMHANSREDIKEANAGDIVSLAGLKNTITGHTLCDKENPVLLEPMEFPDPVIEIAVEPKTKGDQEKMGEALARLAKEDPSFRVSSDEESGQTIIKGCLLYTSPSPRDLSTSRMPSSA
;
A
#
# COMPACT_ATOMS: atom_id res chain seq x y z
N MET A 1 -12.40 -19.59 9.71
CA MET A 1 -12.12 -20.00 8.33
C MET A 1 -11.09 -21.13 8.41
N LYS A 2 -11.29 -22.28 7.79
CA LYS A 2 -10.28 -23.35 7.72
C LYS A 2 -9.31 -22.98 6.59
N PHE A 3 -8.01 -23.14 6.84
CA PHE A 3 -7.00 -23.03 5.79
C PHE A 3 -7.20 -24.24 4.85
N ASP A 4 -7.49 -23.99 3.59
CA ASP A 4 -7.78 -25.02 2.61
C ASP A 4 -7.14 -24.62 1.26
N ASP A 5 -6.11 -25.35 0.88
CA ASP A 5 -5.36 -25.12 -0.37
C ASP A 5 -6.17 -25.54 -1.61
N GLY A 6 -7.21 -26.37 -1.44
CA GLY A 6 -8.09 -26.83 -2.51
C GLY A 6 -9.25 -25.88 -2.84
N SER A 7 -9.44 -24.84 -2.05
CA SER A 7 -10.47 -23.85 -2.26
C SER A 7 -10.01 -22.73 -3.19
N SER A 8 -10.96 -21.93 -3.69
CA SER A 8 -10.65 -20.72 -4.47
C SER A 8 -9.77 -19.75 -3.67
N PHE A 9 -8.86 -19.10 -4.37
CA PHE A 9 -7.94 -18.14 -3.77
C PHE A 9 -8.70 -16.98 -3.13
N SER A 10 -8.34 -16.65 -1.90
CA SER A 10 -8.71 -15.40 -1.24
C SER A 10 -7.59 -14.89 -0.34
N GLY A 11 -7.31 -13.59 -0.42
CA GLY A 11 -6.29 -12.93 0.37
C GLY A 11 -6.63 -11.47 0.67
N LEU A 12 -6.10 -10.98 1.78
CA LEU A 12 -6.26 -9.61 2.22
C LEU A 12 -4.95 -8.84 2.05
N ALA A 13 -4.98 -7.78 1.27
CA ALA A 13 -3.90 -6.81 1.16
C ALA A 13 -3.89 -5.92 2.42
N PHE A 14 -3.09 -6.29 3.41
CA PHE A 14 -3.08 -5.60 4.71
C PHE A 14 -2.07 -4.47 4.81
N LYS A 15 -1.12 -4.38 3.88
CA LYS A 15 -0.12 -3.32 3.83
C LYS A 15 0.38 -3.13 2.40
N VAL A 16 0.55 -1.87 2.00
CA VAL A 16 1.29 -1.48 0.79
C VAL A 16 2.53 -0.71 1.22
N ALA A 17 3.66 -1.00 0.62
CA ALA A 17 4.91 -0.29 0.85
C ALA A 17 5.60 0.00 -0.48
N ASN A 18 6.31 1.11 -0.57
CA ASN A 18 7.13 1.43 -1.73
C ASN A 18 8.59 1.06 -1.47
N ASP A 19 9.09 0.15 -2.28
CA ASP A 19 10.47 -0.29 -2.25
C ASP A 19 11.27 0.45 -3.33
N PRO A 20 12.46 0.98 -3.02
CA PRO A 20 13.27 1.74 -3.98
C PRO A 20 13.70 0.92 -5.21
N PHE A 21 13.80 -0.41 -5.08
CA PHE A 21 14.32 -1.30 -6.12
C PHE A 21 13.23 -2.07 -6.87
N VAL A 22 12.17 -2.44 -6.17
CA VAL A 22 11.09 -3.28 -6.72
C VAL A 22 9.86 -2.45 -7.10
N GLY A 23 9.72 -1.26 -6.50
CA GLY A 23 8.55 -0.41 -6.62
C GLY A 23 7.49 -0.76 -5.58
N SER A 24 6.21 -0.66 -5.94
CA SER A 24 5.12 -0.95 -5.01
C SER A 24 5.04 -2.44 -4.68
N LEU A 25 5.12 -2.75 -3.40
CA LEU A 25 4.96 -4.07 -2.82
C LEU A 25 3.66 -4.12 -2.02
N THR A 26 2.80 -5.06 -2.35
CA THR A 26 1.55 -5.31 -1.61
C THR A 26 1.72 -6.55 -0.76
N PHE A 27 1.65 -6.40 0.56
CA PHE A 27 1.69 -7.51 1.50
C PHE A 27 0.30 -8.12 1.63
N VAL A 28 0.21 -9.39 1.32
CA VAL A 28 -1.06 -10.14 1.29
C VAL A 28 -0.99 -11.33 2.22
N ARG A 29 -2.00 -11.47 3.07
CA ARG A 29 -2.25 -12.71 3.82
C ARG A 29 -3.23 -13.56 3.05
N ILE A 30 -2.85 -14.78 2.76
CA ILE A 30 -3.67 -15.75 2.05
C ILE A 30 -4.55 -16.47 3.08
N TYR A 31 -5.86 -16.46 2.88
CA TYR A 31 -6.83 -17.11 3.75
C TYR A 31 -7.31 -18.45 3.19
N SER A 32 -7.39 -18.59 1.87
CA SER A 32 -7.76 -19.84 1.20
C SER A 32 -7.12 -19.93 -0.18
N GLY A 33 -7.00 -21.15 -0.68
CA GLY A 33 -6.46 -21.45 -1.99
C GLY A 33 -4.97 -21.20 -2.13
N THR A 34 -4.53 -21.19 -3.36
CA THR A 34 -3.12 -21.05 -3.74
C THR A 34 -2.99 -19.98 -4.81
N ILE A 35 -1.94 -19.19 -4.73
CA ILE A 35 -1.60 -18.16 -5.72
C ILE A 35 -0.24 -18.45 -6.36
N LYS A 36 -0.11 -18.19 -7.67
CA LYS A 36 1.14 -18.35 -8.41
C LYS A 36 1.63 -17.05 -9.00
N SER A 37 2.94 -16.91 -9.11
CA SER A 37 3.54 -15.77 -9.78
C SER A 37 3.10 -15.73 -11.25
N GLY A 38 2.76 -14.54 -11.75
CA GLY A 38 2.29 -14.33 -13.12
C GLY A 38 0.80 -14.54 -13.36
N THR A 39 0.03 -14.99 -12.34
CA THR A 39 -1.42 -15.17 -12.47
C THR A 39 -2.18 -13.84 -12.38
N ALA A 40 -3.37 -13.82 -12.94
CA ALA A 40 -4.32 -12.74 -12.74
C ALA A 40 -5.09 -12.97 -11.43
N VAL A 41 -5.32 -11.90 -10.69
CA VAL A 41 -6.14 -11.86 -9.48
C VAL A 41 -7.22 -10.80 -9.63
N TYR A 42 -8.37 -11.06 -9.09
CA TYR A 42 -9.48 -10.13 -9.08
C TYR A 42 -9.50 -9.37 -7.75
N ASN A 43 -9.49 -8.05 -7.82
CA ASN A 43 -9.64 -7.18 -6.67
C ASN A 43 -11.12 -6.85 -6.47
N SER A 44 -11.78 -7.56 -5.57
CA SER A 44 -13.22 -7.41 -5.31
C SER A 44 -13.59 -6.09 -4.66
N SER A 45 -12.65 -5.41 -4.02
CA SER A 45 -12.89 -4.10 -3.40
C SER A 45 -12.92 -2.96 -4.42
N SER A 46 -12.18 -3.08 -5.54
CA SER A 46 -12.09 -2.06 -6.59
C SER A 46 -12.71 -2.49 -7.92
N ASP A 47 -13.25 -3.71 -8.00
CA ASP A 47 -13.85 -4.32 -9.20
C ASP A 47 -12.88 -4.30 -10.41
N LYS A 48 -11.62 -4.68 -10.17
CA LYS A 48 -10.57 -4.70 -11.19
C LYS A 48 -9.77 -5.98 -11.16
N GLU A 49 -9.40 -6.42 -12.36
CA GLU A 49 -8.45 -7.51 -12.52
C GLU A 49 -7.03 -6.97 -12.60
N GLU A 50 -6.12 -7.56 -11.84
CA GLU A 50 -4.71 -7.19 -11.81
C GLU A 50 -3.83 -8.42 -11.97
N ARG A 51 -2.63 -8.22 -12.51
CA ARG A 51 -1.68 -9.30 -12.71
C ARG A 51 -0.60 -9.24 -11.64
N VAL A 52 -0.41 -10.35 -10.95
CA VAL A 52 0.72 -10.55 -10.05
C VAL A 52 1.99 -10.69 -10.87
N GLY A 53 2.93 -9.79 -10.69
CA GLY A 53 4.24 -9.87 -11.34
C GLY A 53 5.14 -10.86 -10.61
N ARG A 54 5.93 -10.36 -9.68
CA ARG A 54 6.82 -11.16 -8.82
C ARG A 54 6.15 -11.40 -7.47
N MET A 55 6.41 -12.56 -6.89
CA MET A 55 6.04 -12.87 -5.52
C MET A 55 7.31 -13.01 -4.69
N LEU A 56 7.33 -12.37 -3.54
CA LEU A 56 8.48 -12.31 -2.66
C LEU A 56 8.09 -12.76 -1.26
N LEU A 57 8.90 -13.62 -0.68
CA LEU A 57 8.89 -13.89 0.75
C LEU A 57 9.88 -12.94 1.42
N MET A 58 9.40 -12.19 2.40
CA MET A 58 10.18 -11.17 3.09
C MET A 58 10.63 -11.67 4.45
N HIS A 59 11.94 -11.71 4.66
CA HIS A 59 12.56 -12.02 5.95
C HIS A 59 13.44 -10.83 6.37
N ALA A 60 12.88 -9.93 7.17
CA ALA A 60 13.52 -8.67 7.52
C ALA A 60 13.95 -7.89 6.26
N ASN A 61 15.26 -7.75 6.01
CA ASN A 61 15.80 -7.09 4.81
C ASN A 61 16.11 -8.05 3.65
N SER A 62 15.92 -9.35 3.86
CA SER A 62 16.14 -10.38 2.83
C SER A 62 14.87 -10.60 2.02
N ARG A 63 15.03 -10.79 0.73
CA ARG A 63 13.95 -11.03 -0.23
C ARG A 63 14.23 -12.32 -0.97
N GLU A 64 13.28 -13.20 -0.97
CA GLU A 64 13.34 -14.47 -1.69
C GLU A 64 12.19 -14.51 -2.72
N ASP A 65 12.54 -14.74 -3.99
CA ASP A 65 11.54 -14.93 -5.03
C ASP A 65 10.89 -16.31 -4.88
N ILE A 66 9.57 -16.32 -4.77
CA ILE A 66 8.77 -17.54 -4.69
C ILE A 66 7.84 -17.66 -5.90
N LYS A 67 7.53 -18.88 -6.29
CA LYS A 67 6.65 -19.15 -7.44
C LYS A 67 5.21 -19.41 -7.05
N GLU A 68 4.99 -19.89 -5.85
CA GLU A 68 3.70 -20.32 -5.34
C GLU A 68 3.60 -20.02 -3.85
N ALA A 69 2.39 -19.69 -3.37
CA ALA A 69 2.08 -19.47 -1.96
C ALA A 69 0.69 -20.01 -1.64
N ASN A 70 0.51 -20.51 -0.43
CA ASN A 70 -0.64 -21.28 0.02
C ASN A 70 -1.42 -20.57 1.13
N ALA A 71 -2.58 -21.11 1.44
CA ALA A 71 -3.40 -20.62 2.55
C ALA A 71 -2.61 -20.61 3.88
N GLY A 72 -2.62 -19.45 4.57
CA GLY A 72 -1.87 -19.19 5.79
C GLY A 72 -0.58 -18.39 5.59
N ASP A 73 -0.05 -18.37 4.38
CA ASP A 73 1.16 -17.61 4.07
C ASP A 73 0.92 -16.09 4.05
N ILE A 74 2.00 -15.35 4.34
CA ILE A 74 2.09 -13.91 4.13
C ILE A 74 3.17 -13.65 3.09
N VAL A 75 2.77 -13.07 1.97
CA VAL A 75 3.66 -12.82 0.83
C VAL A 75 3.58 -11.39 0.35
N SER A 76 4.62 -10.93 -0.30
CA SER A 76 4.64 -9.63 -0.98
C SER A 76 4.44 -9.82 -2.48
N LEU A 77 3.42 -9.17 -3.01
CA LEU A 77 3.09 -9.17 -4.43
C LEU A 77 3.57 -7.88 -5.07
N ALA A 78 4.36 -7.98 -6.12
CA ALA A 78 4.78 -6.85 -6.94
C ALA A 78 3.94 -6.78 -8.23
N GLY A 79 3.72 -5.55 -8.71
CA GLY A 79 3.03 -5.32 -9.98
C GLY A 79 1.55 -4.95 -9.87
N LEU A 80 0.99 -4.98 -8.66
CA LEU A 80 -0.37 -4.49 -8.41
C LEU A 80 -0.39 -2.96 -8.41
N LYS A 81 -1.24 -2.37 -9.25
CA LYS A 81 -1.28 -0.91 -9.46
C LYS A 81 -2.46 -0.23 -8.75
N ASN A 82 -3.58 -0.93 -8.68
CA ASN A 82 -4.84 -0.40 -8.15
C ASN A 82 -5.17 -0.92 -6.74
N THR A 83 -4.40 -1.88 -6.26
CA THR A 83 -4.57 -2.45 -4.92
C THR A 83 -4.00 -1.50 -3.88
N ILE A 84 -4.80 -1.19 -2.88
CA ILE A 84 -4.43 -0.41 -1.69
C ILE A 84 -4.60 -1.26 -0.43
N THR A 85 -4.13 -0.75 0.70
CA THR A 85 -4.31 -1.38 2.00
C THR A 85 -5.79 -1.57 2.32
N GLY A 86 -6.19 -2.77 2.73
CA GLY A 86 -7.57 -3.14 3.05
C GLY A 86 -8.33 -3.83 1.91
N HIS A 87 -7.76 -3.87 0.70
CA HIS A 87 -8.42 -4.52 -0.42
C HIS A 87 -8.37 -6.05 -0.34
N THR A 88 -9.42 -6.69 -0.84
CA THR A 88 -9.51 -8.15 -0.98
C THR A 88 -9.12 -8.57 -2.39
N LEU A 89 -8.24 -9.55 -2.47
CA LEU A 89 -7.85 -10.21 -3.71
C LEU A 89 -8.41 -11.64 -3.72
N CYS A 90 -9.01 -12.05 -4.83
CA CYS A 90 -9.63 -13.37 -4.95
C CYS A 90 -9.60 -13.87 -6.41
N ASP A 91 -10.14 -15.06 -6.61
CA ASP A 91 -10.41 -15.58 -7.94
C ASP A 91 -11.63 -14.89 -8.54
N LYS A 92 -11.58 -14.59 -9.83
CA LYS A 92 -12.67 -13.92 -10.55
C LYS A 92 -13.94 -14.77 -10.62
N GLU A 93 -13.80 -16.10 -10.67
CA GLU A 93 -14.92 -17.03 -10.76
C GLU A 93 -15.69 -17.15 -9.43
N ASN A 94 -15.00 -16.90 -8.31
CA ASN A 94 -15.57 -16.98 -6.97
C ASN A 94 -15.22 -15.70 -6.20
N PRO A 95 -15.87 -14.57 -6.53
CA PRO A 95 -15.55 -13.30 -5.88
C PRO A 95 -15.98 -13.34 -4.41
N VAL A 96 -15.03 -13.05 -3.53
CA VAL A 96 -15.21 -12.95 -2.08
C VAL A 96 -14.80 -11.57 -1.63
N LEU A 97 -15.52 -10.99 -0.73
CA LEU A 97 -15.13 -9.76 -0.02
C LEU A 97 -14.89 -10.13 1.44
N LEU A 98 -13.64 -9.98 1.87
CA LEU A 98 -13.27 -10.16 3.27
C LEU A 98 -13.71 -8.92 4.07
N GLU A 99 -13.83 -9.08 5.38
CA GLU A 99 -14.19 -8.00 6.27
C GLU A 99 -13.25 -6.81 6.08
N PRO A 100 -13.78 -5.61 5.77
CA PRO A 100 -12.95 -4.44 5.55
C PRO A 100 -12.28 -4.02 6.85
N MET A 101 -11.03 -3.56 6.74
CA MET A 101 -10.34 -2.96 7.88
C MET A 101 -10.90 -1.55 8.11
N GLU A 102 -11.33 -1.27 9.34
CA GLU A 102 -11.73 0.06 9.75
C GLU A 102 -10.51 0.88 10.16
N PHE A 103 -10.34 2.02 9.53
CA PHE A 103 -9.29 2.97 9.87
C PHE A 103 -9.89 4.20 10.54
N PRO A 104 -9.27 4.70 11.62
CA PRO A 104 -9.75 5.91 12.27
C PRO A 104 -9.64 7.12 11.34
N ASP A 105 -10.59 8.04 11.47
CA ASP A 105 -10.52 9.29 10.73
C ASP A 105 -9.30 10.12 11.17
N PRO A 106 -8.63 10.79 10.22
CA PRO A 106 -7.48 11.63 10.52
C PRO A 106 -7.89 12.83 11.36
N VAL A 107 -7.11 13.10 12.42
CA VAL A 107 -7.38 14.21 13.37
C VAL A 107 -6.44 15.41 13.16
N ILE A 108 -5.39 15.24 12.36
CA ILE A 108 -4.41 16.29 12.10
C ILE A 108 -4.54 16.73 10.64
N GLU A 109 -4.62 18.04 10.44
CA GLU A 109 -4.69 18.68 9.13
C GLU A 109 -3.56 19.69 8.99
N ILE A 110 -2.84 19.65 7.88
CA ILE A 110 -1.75 20.58 7.57
C ILE A 110 -1.86 21.02 6.11
N ALA A 111 -1.80 22.32 5.87
CA ALA A 111 -1.67 22.87 4.53
C ALA A 111 -0.22 22.76 4.07
N VAL A 112 -0.02 22.29 2.86
CA VAL A 112 1.30 22.14 2.23
C VAL A 112 1.32 22.85 0.90
N GLU A 113 2.43 23.58 0.65
CA GLU A 113 2.65 24.25 -0.62
C GLU A 113 4.04 23.91 -1.17
N PRO A 114 4.15 23.68 -2.49
CA PRO A 114 5.44 23.47 -3.11
C PRO A 114 6.21 24.81 -3.16
N LYS A 115 7.52 24.78 -2.95
CA LYS A 115 8.38 25.97 -3.04
C LYS A 115 8.50 26.50 -4.47
N THR A 116 8.41 25.62 -5.45
CA THR A 116 8.51 25.96 -6.87
C THR A 116 7.41 25.26 -7.68
N LYS A 117 7.05 25.80 -8.83
CA LYS A 117 6.09 25.16 -9.74
C LYS A 117 6.53 23.78 -10.22
N GLY A 118 7.85 23.56 -10.38
CA GLY A 118 8.40 22.26 -10.77
C GLY A 118 8.33 21.18 -9.69
N ASP A 119 8.15 21.57 -8.43
CA ASP A 119 8.02 20.64 -7.31
C ASP A 119 6.56 20.22 -7.10
N GLN A 120 5.59 20.89 -7.73
CA GLN A 120 4.17 20.59 -7.59
C GLN A 120 3.82 19.19 -8.10
N GLU A 121 4.36 18.79 -9.24
CA GLU A 121 4.15 17.45 -9.81
C GLU A 121 4.76 16.37 -8.90
N LYS A 122 6.01 16.59 -8.46
CA LYS A 122 6.71 15.68 -7.54
C LYS A 122 5.98 15.53 -6.21
N MET A 123 5.47 16.64 -5.67
CA MET A 123 4.67 16.64 -4.45
C MET A 123 3.38 15.83 -4.66
N GLY A 124 2.67 16.02 -5.76
CA GLY A 124 1.47 15.26 -6.09
C GLY A 124 1.72 13.76 -6.19
N GLU A 125 2.80 13.35 -6.88
CA GLU A 125 3.20 11.94 -6.94
C GLU A 125 3.56 11.36 -5.56
N ALA A 126 4.32 12.10 -4.75
CA ALA A 126 4.70 11.66 -3.41
C ALA A 126 3.49 11.49 -2.50
N LEU A 127 2.56 12.45 -2.52
CA LEU A 127 1.31 12.38 -1.75
C LEU A 127 0.41 11.23 -2.21
N ALA A 128 0.32 10.97 -3.52
CA ALA A 128 -0.42 9.83 -4.06
C ALA A 128 0.18 8.48 -3.63
N ARG A 129 1.50 8.38 -3.51
CA ARG A 129 2.17 7.18 -2.97
C ARG A 129 1.85 6.98 -1.49
N LEU A 130 1.94 8.03 -0.68
CA LEU A 130 1.61 7.99 0.75
C LEU A 130 0.14 7.58 0.97
N ALA A 131 -0.79 8.11 0.18
CA ALA A 131 -2.20 7.74 0.27
C ALA A 131 -2.48 6.27 -0.07
N LYS A 132 -1.62 5.62 -0.85
CA LYS A 132 -1.71 4.18 -1.10
C LYS A 132 -1.15 3.33 0.04
N GLU A 133 -0.12 3.83 0.73
CA GLU A 133 0.51 3.15 1.85
C GLU A 133 -0.31 3.24 3.13
N ASP A 134 -0.83 4.43 3.41
CA ASP A 134 -1.59 4.73 4.63
C ASP A 134 -3.04 5.10 4.27
N PRO A 135 -4.01 4.22 4.55
CA PRO A 135 -5.42 4.48 4.26
C PRO A 135 -6.04 5.58 5.15
N SER A 136 -5.40 5.94 6.26
CA SER A 136 -5.80 7.08 7.09
C SER A 136 -5.31 8.42 6.51
N PHE A 137 -4.34 8.39 5.60
CA PHE A 137 -3.79 9.57 4.97
C PHE A 137 -4.68 10.03 3.82
N ARG A 138 -5.20 11.25 3.93
CA ARG A 138 -6.07 11.87 2.93
C ARG A 138 -5.46 13.15 2.40
N VAL A 139 -5.63 13.38 1.11
CA VAL A 139 -5.20 14.60 0.42
C VAL A 139 -6.43 15.27 -0.15
N SER A 140 -6.62 16.54 0.14
CA SER A 140 -7.69 17.37 -0.40
C SER A 140 -7.13 18.72 -0.83
N SER A 141 -7.80 19.38 -1.77
CA SER A 141 -7.51 20.78 -2.11
C SER A 141 -8.58 21.65 -1.48
N ASP A 142 -8.17 22.70 -0.83
CA ASP A 142 -9.08 23.72 -0.35
C ASP A 142 -9.51 24.61 -1.52
N GLU A 143 -10.81 24.71 -1.74
CA GLU A 143 -11.38 25.47 -2.88
C GLU A 143 -11.20 26.98 -2.72
N GLU A 144 -11.14 27.50 -1.49
CA GLU A 144 -11.03 28.93 -1.21
C GLU A 144 -9.59 29.44 -1.32
N SER A 145 -8.64 28.70 -0.71
CA SER A 145 -7.22 29.09 -0.70
C SER A 145 -6.40 28.49 -1.84
N GLY A 146 -6.91 27.45 -2.51
CA GLY A 146 -6.17 26.69 -3.51
C GLY A 146 -5.02 25.85 -2.95
N GLN A 147 -4.91 25.76 -1.64
CA GLN A 147 -3.86 25.01 -0.96
C GLN A 147 -4.15 23.51 -0.93
N THR A 148 -3.09 22.71 -0.93
CA THR A 148 -3.20 21.27 -0.72
C THR A 148 -3.20 20.98 0.78
N ILE A 149 -4.28 20.38 1.27
CA ILE A 149 -4.42 19.96 2.67
C ILE A 149 -4.14 18.47 2.77
N ILE A 150 -3.23 18.10 3.63
CA ILE A 150 -2.96 16.73 4.02
C ILE A 150 -3.56 16.46 5.39
N LYS A 151 -4.22 15.30 5.53
CA LYS A 151 -4.82 14.84 6.78
C LYS A 151 -4.21 13.51 7.14
N GLY A 152 -3.81 13.34 8.39
CA GLY A 152 -3.19 12.11 8.87
C GLY A 152 -3.52 11.81 10.33
N CYS A 153 -3.42 10.53 10.70
CA CYS A 153 -3.67 10.09 12.07
C CYS A 153 -2.44 10.32 12.97
N LEU A 154 -1.22 10.29 12.41
CA LEU A 154 0.02 10.34 13.16
C LEU A 154 0.95 11.45 12.64
N LEU A 155 1.63 12.15 13.57
CA LEU A 155 2.56 13.22 13.25
C LEU A 155 3.78 12.79 12.43
N TYR A 156 4.16 11.52 12.46
CA TYR A 156 5.29 11.03 11.66
C TYR A 156 4.97 10.83 10.17
N THR A 157 3.69 10.73 9.81
CA THR A 157 3.27 10.73 8.40
C THR A 157 3.33 12.11 7.78
N SER A 158 3.33 13.16 8.63
CA SER A 158 3.51 14.54 8.22
C SER A 158 4.90 15.01 8.63
N PRO A 159 5.82 15.26 7.71
CA PRO A 159 7.17 15.70 8.06
C PRO A 159 7.12 16.99 8.87
N SER A 160 7.45 16.89 10.14
CA SER A 160 7.57 18.06 11.04
C SER A 160 8.84 18.86 10.68
N PRO A 161 8.81 20.20 10.77
CA PRO A 161 10.02 21.00 10.65
C PRO A 161 11.13 20.58 11.62
N ARG A 162 10.77 19.95 12.74
CA ARG A 162 11.69 19.40 13.72
C ARG A 162 12.40 18.13 13.22
N ASP A 163 11.71 17.28 12.46
CA ASP A 163 12.26 16.07 11.89
C ASP A 163 13.23 16.36 10.73
N LEU A 164 12.99 17.45 10.01
CA LEU A 164 13.91 17.94 8.98
C LEU A 164 15.24 18.45 9.55
N SER A 165 15.28 18.86 10.83
CA SER A 165 16.50 19.33 11.49
C SER A 165 17.39 18.17 11.99
N THR A 166 16.79 17.02 12.34
CA THR A 166 17.52 15.83 12.80
C THR A 166 18.13 15.02 11.68
N SER A 167 17.63 15.11 10.46
CA SER A 167 18.19 14.46 9.30
C SER A 167 19.47 15.11 8.75
N ARG A 168 19.91 16.24 9.33
CA ARG A 168 21.11 16.97 8.96
C ARG A 168 22.30 16.78 9.91
N MET A 169 22.34 15.73 10.70
CA MET A 169 23.59 15.37 11.36
C MET A 169 24.51 14.73 10.33
N PRO A 170 25.62 15.39 9.94
CA PRO A 170 26.65 14.72 9.17
C PRO A 170 27.20 13.62 10.06
N SER A 171 27.26 12.40 9.56
CA SER A 171 28.09 11.36 10.14
C SER A 171 29.54 11.80 10.00
N SER A 172 30.05 12.47 11.00
CA SER A 172 31.47 12.78 11.10
C SER A 172 32.12 11.81 12.04
N ALA A 173 33.11 11.13 11.49
CA ALA A 173 34.17 10.31 12.02
C ALA A 173 33.90 8.83 12.02
#